data_d70503da5870cb688fe6813f1a1dbc63
#
_entry.id   d70503da5870cb688fe6813f1a1dbc63
#
_cell.length_a   1.000
_cell.length_b   1.000
_cell.length_c   1.000
_cell.angle_alpha   90.00
_cell.angle_beta   90.00
_cell.angle_gamma   90.00
#
_symmetry.space_group_name_H-M   'P 1'
#
loop_
_entity.id
_entity.type
_entity.pdbx_description
1 polymer ?
#
loop_
_entity_poly.entity_id
_entity_poly.type
_entity_poly.pdbx_seq_one_letter_code
_entity_poly.pdbx_strand_id
1 'polypeptide(L)'
;MKKEPDELQRLIEQGSLRRRGFLALSSKALLAGLAAVFIPGALKATPASVKESIALLTGNAEVEKGLVTVSMPKIYHQPEFVPIRITVESPMTPDDYVRAVHLFAERNPEPGVASFAFTPECTKAEVITRLRLVQSQIVVAVAEMSDGTFYMGK
;
A
#
# COMPACT_ATOMS: atom_id res chain seq x y z
N MET A 1 -58.13 5.96 -47.69
CA MET A 1 -57.16 7.05 -47.68
C MET A 1 -55.78 6.45 -47.66
N LYS A 2 -55.12 6.34 -48.84
CA LYS A 2 -53.89 5.60 -49.11
C LYS A 2 -52.74 6.54 -48.87
N LYS A 3 -51.96 6.34 -47.84
CA LYS A 3 -50.76 7.13 -47.52
C LYS A 3 -49.67 6.77 -48.51
N GLU A 4 -49.15 7.75 -49.22
CA GLU A 4 -48.18 7.55 -50.29
C GLU A 4 -46.86 6.96 -49.78
N PRO A 5 -46.22 6.09 -50.57
CA PRO A 5 -44.92 5.47 -50.23
C PRO A 5 -43.73 6.41 -50.33
N ASP A 6 -43.93 7.65 -50.76
CA ASP A 6 -42.87 8.64 -51.03
C ASP A 6 -42.32 9.33 -49.76
N GLU A 7 -43.12 9.43 -48.68
CA GLU A 7 -42.65 10.03 -47.43
C GLU A 7 -41.68 9.13 -46.64
N LEU A 8 -41.87 7.82 -46.69
CA LEU A 8 -40.96 6.87 -46.06
C LEU A 8 -39.60 6.82 -46.75
N GLN A 9 -39.56 6.97 -48.06
CA GLN A 9 -38.29 7.01 -48.84
C GLN A 9 -37.47 8.26 -48.55
N ARG A 10 -38.11 9.43 -48.34
CA ARG A 10 -37.45 10.68 -47.95
C ARG A 10 -36.85 10.62 -46.57
N LEU A 11 -37.50 9.94 -45.64
CA LEU A 11 -36.97 9.76 -44.26
C LEU A 11 -35.75 8.83 -44.23
N ILE A 12 -35.69 7.83 -45.13
CA ILE A 12 -34.56 6.92 -45.25
C ILE A 12 -33.36 7.61 -45.91
N GLU A 13 -33.60 8.49 -46.88
CA GLU A 13 -32.50 9.25 -47.48
C GLU A 13 -31.92 10.36 -46.59
N GLN A 14 -32.72 10.97 -45.76
CA GLN A 14 -32.23 11.94 -44.74
C GLN A 14 -31.51 11.27 -43.56
N GLY A 15 -31.73 9.95 -43.33
CA GLY A 15 -31.09 9.15 -42.29
C GLY A 15 -29.71 8.61 -42.62
N SER A 16 -29.18 8.86 -43.82
CA SER A 16 -27.79 8.49 -44.18
C SER A 16 -26.79 9.45 -43.48
N LEU A 17 -26.74 9.41 -42.16
CA LEU A 17 -25.58 9.90 -41.41
C LEU A 17 -24.35 9.21 -42.02
N ARG A 18 -23.60 9.99 -42.77
CA ARG A 18 -22.38 9.55 -43.44
C ARG A 18 -21.50 8.84 -42.41
N ARG A 19 -21.38 7.51 -42.53
CA ARG A 19 -20.54 6.65 -41.69
C ARG A 19 -19.13 7.21 -41.53
N ARG A 20 -18.65 8.01 -42.47
CA ARG A 20 -17.38 8.72 -42.41
C ARG A 20 -17.36 9.90 -41.41
N GLY A 21 -18.49 10.56 -41.18
CA GLY A 21 -18.58 11.65 -40.19
C GLY A 21 -18.59 11.18 -38.76
N PHE A 22 -19.23 10.01 -38.50
CA PHE A 22 -19.27 9.43 -37.14
C PHE A 22 -17.92 8.89 -36.73
N LEU A 23 -17.14 8.27 -37.63
CA LEU A 23 -15.79 7.78 -37.36
C LEU A 23 -14.77 8.91 -37.17
N ALA A 24 -14.96 10.08 -37.81
CA ALA A 24 -14.10 11.24 -37.63
C ALA A 24 -14.33 11.97 -36.32
N LEU A 25 -15.56 11.93 -35.77
CA LEU A 25 -15.87 12.56 -34.49
C LEU A 25 -15.46 11.69 -33.30
N SER A 26 -15.59 10.35 -33.43
CA SER A 26 -15.19 9.41 -32.39
C SER A 26 -13.67 9.30 -32.24
N SER A 27 -12.90 9.49 -33.33
CA SER A 27 -11.42 9.42 -33.24
C SER A 27 -10.79 10.60 -32.53
N LYS A 28 -11.40 11.80 -32.58
CA LYS A 28 -10.92 12.99 -31.88
C LYS A 28 -11.29 13.00 -30.39
N ALA A 29 -12.43 12.40 -30.02
CA ALA A 29 -12.84 12.26 -28.63
C ALA A 29 -12.08 11.15 -27.88
N LEU A 30 -11.68 10.07 -28.60
CA LEU A 30 -10.92 8.97 -27.98
C LEU A 30 -9.46 9.35 -27.68
N LEU A 31 -8.85 10.25 -28.47
CA LEU A 31 -7.47 10.69 -28.22
C LEU A 31 -7.35 11.66 -27.06
N ALA A 32 -8.40 12.40 -26.71
CA ALA A 32 -8.41 13.29 -25.55
C ALA A 32 -8.72 12.57 -24.22
N GLY A 33 -9.40 11.41 -24.26
CA GLY A 33 -9.77 10.64 -23.07
C GLY A 33 -8.72 9.61 -22.63
N LEU A 34 -7.79 9.19 -23.49
CA LEU A 34 -6.80 8.16 -23.19
C LEU A 34 -5.47 8.72 -22.66
N ALA A 35 -5.28 10.04 -22.66
CA ALA A 35 -4.06 10.65 -22.13
C ALA A 35 -4.02 10.76 -20.58
N ALA A 36 -5.10 10.40 -19.90
CA ALA A 36 -5.21 10.54 -18.43
C ALA A 36 -5.03 9.25 -17.63
N VAL A 37 -4.76 8.09 -18.27
CA VAL A 37 -4.82 6.78 -17.58
C VAL A 37 -3.49 6.04 -17.49
N PHE A 38 -2.42 6.54 -18.07
CA PHE A 38 -1.11 5.89 -17.94
C PHE A 38 -0.05 6.84 -17.38
N ILE A 39 -0.14 7.11 -16.08
CA ILE A 39 1.06 7.37 -15.29
C ILE A 39 1.34 6.05 -14.56
N PRO A 40 2.27 5.21 -15.02
CA PRO A 40 2.84 4.20 -14.17
C PRO A 40 3.78 4.91 -13.19
N GLY A 41 3.22 5.66 -12.26
CA GLY A 41 3.91 5.99 -11.04
C GLY A 41 4.07 4.67 -10.31
N ALA A 42 5.25 4.08 -10.32
CA ALA A 42 5.59 3.05 -9.35
C ALA A 42 5.27 3.67 -7.98
N LEU A 43 4.18 3.21 -7.37
CA LEU A 43 3.80 3.59 -6.00
C LEU A 43 4.93 3.10 -5.10
N LYS A 44 5.90 3.97 -4.86
CA LYS A 44 6.94 3.73 -3.86
C LYS A 44 6.35 4.17 -2.53
N ALA A 45 6.48 3.36 -1.51
CA ALA A 45 6.19 3.78 -0.17
C ALA A 45 6.96 5.07 0.14
N THR A 46 6.34 5.94 0.87
CA THR A 46 6.90 7.20 1.34
C THR A 46 6.77 7.25 2.85
N PRO A 47 7.49 8.12 3.56
CA PRO A 47 7.25 8.31 4.99
C PRO A 47 5.78 8.63 5.30
N ALA A 48 5.07 9.29 4.38
CA ALA A 48 3.64 9.57 4.50
C ALA A 48 2.80 8.28 4.40
N SER A 49 3.08 7.39 3.44
CA SER A 49 2.35 6.12 3.29
C SER A 49 2.61 5.15 4.44
N VAL A 50 3.82 5.16 5.02
CA VAL A 50 4.12 4.40 6.25
C VAL A 50 3.29 4.93 7.42
N LYS A 51 3.21 6.25 7.58
CA LYS A 51 2.39 6.87 8.63
C LYS A 51 0.91 6.53 8.47
N GLU A 52 0.39 6.56 7.25
CA GLU A 52 -0.99 6.16 6.94
C GLU A 52 -1.23 4.67 7.25
N SER A 53 -0.31 3.79 6.87
CA SER A 53 -0.39 2.35 7.16
C SER A 53 -0.37 2.08 8.66
N ILE A 54 0.45 2.79 9.42
CA ILE A 54 0.47 2.71 10.89
C ILE A 54 -0.86 3.21 11.47
N ALA A 55 -1.40 4.32 10.98
CA ALA A 55 -2.67 4.86 11.45
C ALA A 55 -3.84 3.89 11.19
N LEU A 56 -3.84 3.22 10.03
CA LEU A 56 -4.82 2.17 9.71
C LEU A 56 -4.68 0.95 10.64
N LEU A 57 -3.44 0.52 10.91
CA LEU A 57 -3.16 -0.60 11.81
C LEU A 57 -3.64 -0.31 13.23
N THR A 58 -3.35 0.87 13.74
CA THR A 58 -3.64 1.26 15.14
C THR A 58 -5.05 1.81 15.34
N GLY A 59 -5.85 1.95 14.26
CA GLY A 59 -7.15 2.62 14.33
C GLY A 59 -7.04 4.10 14.72
N ASN A 60 -5.91 4.76 14.37
CA ASN A 60 -5.55 6.12 14.79
C ASN A 60 -5.24 6.26 16.30
N ALA A 61 -5.00 5.16 17.02
CA ALA A 61 -4.49 5.25 18.39
C ALA A 61 -3.11 5.89 18.40
N GLU A 62 -2.76 6.52 19.51
CA GLU A 62 -1.44 7.10 19.70
C GLU A 62 -0.37 6.01 19.76
N VAL A 63 0.74 6.22 19.07
CA VAL A 63 1.88 5.31 19.04
C VAL A 63 3.03 5.95 19.82
N GLU A 64 3.37 5.36 20.92
CA GLU A 64 4.43 5.84 21.80
C GLU A 64 5.81 5.44 21.29
N LYS A 65 6.84 6.18 21.72
CA LYS A 65 8.24 5.83 21.47
C LYS A 65 8.81 5.13 22.67
N GLY A 66 9.61 4.12 22.42
CA GLY A 66 10.25 3.34 23.47
C GLY A 66 9.93 1.86 23.33
N LEU A 67 10.39 1.05 24.24
CA LEU A 67 10.26 -0.39 24.31
C LEU A 67 10.72 -1.17 23.07
N VAL A 68 10.69 -0.59 21.89
CA VAL A 68 11.03 -1.23 20.61
C VAL A 68 12.42 -0.82 20.16
N THR A 69 13.33 -1.77 20.09
CA THR A 69 14.69 -1.59 19.57
C THR A 69 14.83 -2.28 18.21
N VAL A 70 15.25 -1.52 17.21
CA VAL A 70 15.56 -2.03 15.87
C VAL A 70 17.06 -1.97 15.64
N SER A 71 17.68 -3.11 15.38
CA SER A 71 19.11 -3.22 15.08
C SER A 71 19.33 -3.73 13.67
N MET A 72 20.01 -2.92 12.86
CA MET A 72 20.39 -3.24 11.47
C MET A 72 21.81 -2.75 11.17
N PRO A 73 22.54 -3.39 10.26
CA PRO A 73 23.82 -2.86 9.78
C PRO A 73 23.59 -1.56 9.01
N LYS A 74 24.41 -0.53 9.27
CA LYS A 74 24.33 0.77 8.58
C LYS A 74 24.68 0.68 7.10
N ILE A 75 25.55 -0.26 6.73
CA ILE A 75 25.98 -0.51 5.35
C ILE A 75 25.80 -2.00 5.08
N TYR A 76 25.09 -2.32 4.00
CA TYR A 76 24.91 -3.70 3.56
C TYR A 76 24.95 -3.77 2.03
N HIS A 77 25.77 -4.69 1.51
CA HIS A 77 26.03 -4.78 0.07
C HIS A 77 24.96 -5.58 -0.68
N GLN A 78 24.14 -6.34 0.03
CA GLN A 78 23.10 -7.19 -0.55
C GLN A 78 21.70 -6.75 -0.05
N PRO A 79 21.03 -5.81 -0.72
CA PRO A 79 19.78 -5.25 -0.25
C PRO A 79 18.63 -6.28 -0.16
N GLU A 80 18.78 -7.43 -0.81
CA GLU A 80 17.79 -8.51 -0.78
C GLU A 80 17.79 -9.33 0.52
N PHE A 81 18.83 -9.22 1.34
CA PHE A 81 19.03 -10.07 2.53
C PHE A 81 19.55 -9.29 3.73
N VAL A 82 19.02 -8.11 3.96
CA VAL A 82 19.46 -7.26 5.09
C VAL A 82 19.06 -7.90 6.41
N PRO A 83 20.01 -8.32 7.25
CA PRO A 83 19.67 -8.87 8.57
C PRO A 83 19.11 -7.78 9.46
N ILE A 84 18.06 -8.10 10.19
CA ILE A 84 17.41 -7.23 11.15
C ILE A 84 17.11 -7.99 12.42
N ARG A 85 17.32 -7.33 13.55
CA ARG A 85 16.89 -7.78 14.87
C ARG A 85 15.96 -6.74 15.45
N ILE A 86 14.80 -7.17 15.90
CA ILE A 86 13.82 -6.37 16.60
C ILE A 86 13.66 -6.98 17.99
N THR A 87 13.75 -6.16 19.01
CA THR A 87 13.52 -6.55 20.40
C THR A 87 12.51 -5.60 21.01
N VAL A 88 11.51 -6.14 21.68
CA VAL A 88 10.53 -5.37 22.42
C VAL A 88 10.68 -5.69 23.91
N GLU A 89 10.85 -4.68 24.73
CA GLU A 89 10.92 -4.82 26.18
C GLU A 89 9.51 -5.10 26.72
N SER A 90 9.30 -6.32 27.19
CA SER A 90 8.05 -6.79 27.78
C SER A 90 8.34 -7.97 28.71
N PRO A 91 7.62 -8.10 29.83
CA PRO A 91 7.76 -9.25 30.75
C PRO A 91 7.26 -10.56 30.14
N MET A 92 6.50 -10.51 29.04
CA MET A 92 5.91 -11.67 28.36
C MET A 92 5.12 -12.57 29.32
N THR A 93 4.28 -11.94 30.15
CA THR A 93 3.36 -12.63 31.06
C THR A 93 1.97 -12.76 30.41
N PRO A 94 1.06 -13.62 30.92
CA PRO A 94 -0.30 -13.74 30.38
C PRO A 94 -1.07 -12.41 30.36
N ASP A 95 -0.79 -11.50 31.29
CA ASP A 95 -1.48 -10.21 31.42
C ASP A 95 -0.76 -9.07 30.69
N ASP A 96 0.56 -9.19 30.50
CA ASP A 96 1.38 -8.15 29.86
C ASP A 96 2.40 -8.79 28.91
N TYR A 97 2.09 -8.78 27.61
CA TYR A 97 2.92 -9.34 26.55
C TYR A 97 2.76 -8.58 25.24
N VAL A 98 3.71 -8.78 24.34
CA VAL A 98 3.63 -8.29 22.96
C VAL A 98 2.73 -9.24 22.15
N ARG A 99 1.65 -8.72 21.59
CA ARG A 99 0.75 -9.50 20.71
C ARG A 99 1.33 -9.65 19.32
N ALA A 100 1.85 -8.56 18.76
CA ALA A 100 2.40 -8.55 17.42
C ALA A 100 3.46 -7.47 17.25
N VAL A 101 4.35 -7.69 16.28
CA VAL A 101 5.29 -6.68 15.79
C VAL A 101 5.13 -6.55 14.28
N HIS A 102 4.89 -5.33 13.83
CA HIS A 102 4.69 -5.01 12.42
C HIS A 102 5.85 -4.18 11.91
N LEU A 103 6.39 -4.55 10.74
CA LEU A 103 7.52 -3.88 10.11
C LEU A 103 7.09 -3.09 8.89
N PHE A 104 7.55 -1.86 8.80
CA PHE A 104 7.31 -0.95 7.70
C PHE A 104 8.62 -0.43 7.13
N ALA A 105 8.67 -0.25 5.81
CA ALA A 105 9.84 0.27 5.09
C ALA A 105 9.41 1.45 4.22
N GLU A 106 10.10 2.59 4.35
CA GLU A 106 9.66 3.87 3.77
C GLU A 106 9.81 3.97 2.24
N ARG A 107 10.57 3.08 1.62
CA ARG A 107 10.89 3.16 0.18
C ARG A 107 10.72 1.84 -0.56
N ASN A 108 10.13 0.84 0.05
CA ASN A 108 9.69 -0.36 -0.65
C ASN A 108 8.45 -0.05 -1.49
N PRO A 109 8.09 -0.86 -2.49
CA PRO A 109 6.85 -0.68 -3.25
C PRO A 109 5.61 -0.65 -2.34
N GLU A 110 5.58 -1.52 -1.33
CA GLU A 110 4.58 -1.53 -0.27
C GLU A 110 5.22 -1.18 1.07
N PRO A 111 4.57 -0.34 1.89
CA PRO A 111 5.13 0.07 3.17
C PRO A 111 5.18 -1.08 4.18
N GLY A 112 4.18 -1.96 4.23
CA GLY A 112 4.15 -3.13 5.11
C GLY A 112 5.06 -4.24 4.59
N VAL A 113 6.02 -4.67 5.43
CA VAL A 113 7.03 -5.67 5.04
C VAL A 113 6.75 -7.03 5.65
N ALA A 114 6.45 -7.07 6.94
CA ALA A 114 6.21 -8.30 7.68
C ALA A 114 5.43 -8.01 8.97
N SER A 115 4.76 -9.04 9.48
CA SER A 115 4.12 -9.03 10.79
C SER A 115 4.43 -10.36 11.52
N PHE A 116 4.72 -10.27 12.80
CA PHE A 116 5.05 -11.40 13.65
C PHE A 116 4.13 -11.37 14.86
N ALA A 117 3.42 -12.47 15.09
CA ALA A 117 2.57 -12.65 16.26
C ALA A 117 3.34 -13.39 17.37
N PHE A 118 3.07 -13.01 18.60
CA PHE A 118 3.64 -13.61 19.80
C PHE A 118 2.54 -14.11 20.73
N THR A 119 2.91 -15.01 21.61
CA THR A 119 2.09 -15.47 22.73
C THR A 119 2.86 -15.31 24.05
N PRO A 120 2.19 -15.32 25.19
CA PRO A 120 2.86 -15.27 26.49
C PRO A 120 3.87 -16.39 26.74
N GLU A 121 3.74 -17.51 26.01
CA GLU A 121 4.69 -18.63 26.10
C GLU A 121 6.04 -18.31 25.45
N CYS A 122 6.12 -17.26 24.63
CA CYS A 122 7.40 -16.75 24.13
C CYS A 122 8.18 -16.13 25.29
N THR A 123 9.38 -16.64 25.54
CA THR A 123 10.24 -16.12 26.64
C THR A 123 10.66 -14.68 26.42
N LYS A 124 10.69 -14.22 25.16
CA LYS A 124 11.09 -12.86 24.78
C LYS A 124 10.36 -12.46 23.49
N ALA A 125 10.00 -11.20 23.38
CA ALA A 125 9.52 -10.60 22.15
C ALA A 125 10.70 -10.17 21.26
N GLU A 126 11.37 -11.13 20.66
CA GLU A 126 12.51 -10.91 19.79
C GLU A 126 12.28 -11.57 18.42
N VAL A 127 12.59 -10.83 17.36
CA VAL A 127 12.59 -11.32 15.97
C VAL A 127 13.96 -11.11 15.36
N ILE A 128 14.53 -12.16 14.81
CA ILE A 128 15.74 -12.10 14.00
C ILE A 128 15.38 -12.64 12.62
N THR A 129 15.48 -11.80 11.61
CA THR A 129 15.11 -12.16 10.24
C THR A 129 15.95 -11.41 9.22
N ARG A 130 15.63 -11.60 7.94
CA ARG A 130 16.22 -10.87 6.83
C ARG A 130 15.13 -10.21 6.02
N LEU A 131 15.34 -8.94 5.68
CA LEU A 131 14.40 -8.16 4.88
C LEU A 131 14.98 -7.90 3.49
N ARG A 132 14.08 -7.87 2.52
CA ARG A 132 14.39 -7.33 1.20
C ARG A 132 14.11 -5.83 1.20
N LEU A 133 15.14 -5.03 1.03
CA LEU A 133 15.05 -3.59 0.93
C LEU A 133 15.47 -3.16 -0.47
N VAL A 134 14.62 -2.40 -1.15
CA VAL A 134 14.88 -1.98 -2.55
C VAL A 134 16.04 -0.99 -2.62
N GLN A 135 16.24 -0.20 -1.56
CA GLN A 135 17.30 0.81 -1.44
C GLN A 135 17.52 1.16 0.05
N SER A 136 18.54 1.98 0.32
CA SER A 136 18.76 2.52 1.66
C SER A 136 17.54 3.30 2.14
N GLN A 137 17.01 2.93 3.31
CA GLN A 137 15.77 3.46 3.84
C GLN A 137 15.67 3.24 5.35
N ILE A 138 14.70 3.91 5.96
CA ILE A 138 14.33 3.68 7.35
C ILE A 138 13.35 2.51 7.41
N VAL A 139 13.57 1.62 8.36
CA VAL A 139 12.63 0.57 8.75
C VAL A 139 12.04 0.95 10.10
N VAL A 140 10.74 0.92 10.18
CA VAL A 140 9.96 1.21 11.39
C VAL A 140 9.36 -0.08 11.88
N ALA A 141 9.54 -0.39 13.16
CA ALA A 141 8.84 -1.48 13.84
C ALA A 141 7.78 -0.90 14.77
N VAL A 142 6.56 -1.44 14.71
CA VAL A 142 5.45 -1.10 15.60
C VAL A 142 5.07 -2.36 16.37
N ALA A 143 5.14 -2.30 17.68
CA ALA A 143 4.69 -3.35 18.58
C ALA A 143 3.28 -3.06 19.07
N GLU A 144 2.41 -4.05 19.02
CA GLU A 144 1.08 -4.08 19.63
C GLU A 144 1.16 -4.87 20.93
N MET A 145 0.78 -4.25 22.04
CA MET A 145 0.75 -4.89 23.34
C MET A 145 -0.59 -5.58 23.62
N SER A 146 -0.61 -6.44 24.63
CA SER A 146 -1.82 -7.18 25.04
C SER A 146 -2.96 -6.27 25.52
N ASP A 147 -2.64 -5.10 26.06
CA ASP A 147 -3.59 -4.07 26.50
C ASP A 147 -4.11 -3.17 25.37
N GLY A 148 -3.63 -3.35 24.13
CA GLY A 148 -3.98 -2.55 22.98
C GLY A 148 -3.18 -1.26 22.81
N THR A 149 -2.14 -1.05 23.60
CA THR A 149 -1.20 0.05 23.38
C THR A 149 -0.20 -0.27 22.27
N PHE A 150 0.35 0.78 21.65
CA PHE A 150 1.30 0.66 20.55
C PHE A 150 2.59 1.41 20.83
N TYR A 151 3.70 0.74 20.54
CA TYR A 151 5.03 1.31 20.65
C TYR A 151 5.79 1.24 19.33
N MET A 152 6.65 2.23 19.05
CA MET A 152 7.44 2.23 17.82
C MET A 152 8.93 2.42 18.06
N GLY A 153 9.73 1.76 17.21
CA GLY A 153 11.18 1.93 17.09
C GLY A 153 11.64 2.10 15.64
N LYS A 154 12.83 2.66 15.43
CA LYS A 154 13.44 2.88 14.12
C LYS A 154 14.89 2.43 14.10
#